data_ab66cf11a3876e92b989cf2510391a1c
#
_entry.id   ab66cf11a3876e92b989cf2510391a1c
#
_cell.length_a   1.000
_cell.length_b   1.000
_cell.length_c   1.000
_cell.angle_alpha   90.00
_cell.angle_beta   90.00
_cell.angle_gamma   90.00
#
_symmetry.space_group_name_H-M   'P 1'
#
loop_
_entity.id
_entity.type
_entity.pdbx_description
1 polymer ?
#
loop_
_entity_poly.entity_id
_entity_poly.type
_entity_poly.pdbx_seq_one_letter_code
_entity_poly.pdbx_strand_id
1 'polypeptide(L)'
;MSNGSDFISPDVAPDELQSAVSWDAILAGAAASIAMLFVLLSLCAGFGLKVSPRWPGGVSAEDFTPIVGAAFVACQIVASMLGGYLAGRLRTKWLHVHDHEVHFRDTAHGLLAWAASVVGLLLLGVLAAPDTTTATPSPAEMLRAAHIGAQLSLFLGVGALTSAFSASVAAAIGGMRRDDMHRLHRTMR
;
A
#
# COMPACT_ATOMS: atom_id res chain seq x y z
N MET A 1 -4.32 10.70 65.52
CA MET A 1 -3.65 11.48 64.47
C MET A 1 -3.29 10.52 63.37
N SER A 2 -4.20 10.39 62.43
CA SER A 2 -4.06 9.49 61.26
C SER A 2 -3.48 10.33 60.13
N ASN A 3 -2.27 9.98 59.71
CA ASN A 3 -1.59 10.63 58.58
C ASN A 3 -2.19 10.13 57.27
N GLY A 4 -3.09 10.91 56.71
CA GLY A 4 -3.57 10.74 55.35
C GLY A 4 -2.54 11.26 54.35
N SER A 5 -1.86 10.40 53.67
CA SER A 5 -1.09 10.69 52.49
C SER A 5 -0.92 9.45 51.59
N ASP A 6 -2.04 8.75 51.34
CA ASP A 6 -2.11 7.89 50.19
C ASP A 6 -2.63 8.70 49.00
N PHE A 7 -1.82 9.64 48.51
CA PHE A 7 -1.94 10.09 47.13
C PHE A 7 -1.47 8.94 46.26
N ILE A 8 -2.42 8.10 45.87
CA ILE A 8 -2.26 7.19 44.73
C ILE A 8 -1.94 8.08 43.53
N SER A 9 -0.66 8.20 43.20
CA SER A 9 -0.26 8.64 41.87
C SER A 9 -0.95 7.66 40.91
N PRO A 10 -1.76 8.12 39.96
CA PRO A 10 -2.20 7.24 38.90
C PRO A 10 -0.94 6.87 38.12
N ASP A 11 -0.41 5.68 38.40
CA ASP A 11 0.51 5.00 37.49
C ASP A 11 -0.28 4.80 36.21
N VAL A 12 -0.28 5.82 35.36
CA VAL A 12 -0.76 5.71 33.97
C VAL A 12 0.20 4.70 33.35
N ALA A 13 -0.28 3.48 33.23
CA ALA A 13 0.49 2.40 32.66
C ALA A 13 1.04 2.88 31.30
N PRO A 14 2.34 2.66 31.00
CA PRO A 14 2.95 3.10 29.74
C PRO A 14 2.19 2.67 28.48
N ASP A 15 1.31 1.69 28.61
CA ASP A 15 0.45 1.16 27.56
C ASP A 15 -0.69 2.11 27.12
N GLU A 16 -1.10 3.08 27.94
CA GLU A 16 -2.18 4.02 27.58
C GLU A 16 -1.74 5.09 26.58
N LEU A 17 -0.44 5.25 26.35
CA LEU A 17 0.11 6.23 25.41
C LEU A 17 0.48 5.63 24.05
N GLN A 18 0.26 4.33 23.84
CA GLN A 18 0.56 3.72 22.55
C GLN A 18 -0.48 4.13 21.50
N SER A 19 0.02 4.77 20.43
CA SER A 19 -0.81 5.15 19.28
C SER A 19 -1.51 3.93 18.69
N ALA A 20 -2.83 4.07 18.40
CA ALA A 20 -3.62 3.03 17.73
C ALA A 20 -3.09 2.69 16.32
N VAL A 21 -2.24 3.55 15.76
CA VAL A 21 -1.67 3.44 14.42
C VAL A 21 -0.15 3.24 14.52
N SER A 22 0.34 2.15 13.94
CA SER A 22 1.78 1.84 13.84
C SER A 22 2.34 2.38 12.52
N TRP A 23 2.77 3.63 12.51
CA TRP A 23 3.28 4.29 11.31
C TRP A 23 4.50 3.58 10.71
N ASP A 24 5.36 3.02 11.55
CA ASP A 24 6.53 2.25 11.10
C ASP A 24 6.12 1.05 10.23
N ALA A 25 5.10 0.31 10.64
CA ALA A 25 4.57 -0.82 9.89
C ALA A 25 3.90 -0.38 8.58
N ILE A 26 3.17 0.74 8.60
CA ILE A 26 2.51 1.33 7.42
C ILE A 26 3.55 1.75 6.39
N LEU A 27 4.57 2.49 6.82
CA LEU A 27 5.62 2.99 5.92
C LEU A 27 6.48 1.85 5.38
N ALA A 28 6.81 0.85 6.19
CA ALA A 28 7.50 -0.35 5.73
C ALA A 28 6.68 -1.11 4.67
N GLY A 29 5.37 -1.28 4.91
CA GLY A 29 4.45 -1.87 3.93
C GLY A 29 4.35 -1.07 2.64
N ALA A 30 4.23 0.27 2.74
CA ALA A 30 4.18 1.15 1.58
C ALA A 30 5.47 1.09 0.74
N ALA A 31 6.63 1.14 1.39
CA ALA A 31 7.92 1.03 0.72
C ALA A 31 8.07 -0.32 0.00
N ALA A 32 7.65 -1.41 0.65
CA ALA A 32 7.67 -2.75 0.04
C ALA A 32 6.72 -2.85 -1.16
N SER A 33 5.53 -2.23 -1.10
CA SER A 33 4.61 -2.16 -2.24
C SER A 33 5.22 -1.43 -3.43
N ILE A 34 5.83 -0.26 -3.19
CA ILE A 34 6.46 0.54 -4.25
C ILE A 34 7.62 -0.24 -4.89
N ALA A 35 8.50 -0.83 -4.07
CA ALA A 35 9.63 -1.61 -4.56
C ALA A 35 9.18 -2.83 -5.38
N MET A 36 8.17 -3.58 -4.89
CA MET A 36 7.63 -4.74 -5.59
C MET A 36 6.97 -4.34 -6.91
N LEU A 37 6.19 -3.26 -6.92
CA LEU A 37 5.58 -2.75 -8.15
C LEU A 37 6.64 -2.40 -9.18
N PHE A 38 7.70 -1.71 -8.76
CA PHE A 38 8.84 -1.38 -9.63
C PHE A 38 9.47 -2.63 -10.26
N VAL A 39 9.72 -3.67 -9.46
CA VAL A 39 10.29 -4.94 -9.95
C VAL A 39 9.34 -5.62 -10.94
N LEU A 40 8.06 -5.74 -10.61
CA LEU A 40 7.08 -6.39 -11.46
C LEU A 40 6.91 -5.68 -12.81
N LEU A 41 6.84 -4.35 -12.79
CA LEU A 41 6.73 -3.56 -14.02
C LEU A 41 8.01 -3.63 -14.86
N SER A 42 9.18 -3.69 -14.23
CA SER A 42 10.45 -3.91 -14.94
C SER A 42 10.51 -5.29 -15.61
N LEU A 43 10.00 -6.33 -14.94
CA LEU A 43 9.86 -7.66 -15.53
C LEU A 43 8.88 -7.66 -16.71
N CYS A 44 7.72 -7.01 -16.56
CA CYS A 44 6.76 -6.87 -17.65
C CYS A 44 7.38 -6.18 -18.87
N ALA A 45 8.17 -5.12 -18.65
CA ALA A 45 8.91 -4.46 -19.71
C ALA A 45 9.95 -5.40 -20.37
N GLY A 46 10.65 -6.20 -19.57
CA GLY A 46 11.59 -7.22 -20.06
C GLY A 46 10.94 -8.31 -20.91
N PHE A 47 9.67 -8.64 -20.65
CA PHE A 47 8.88 -9.57 -21.46
C PHE A 47 8.24 -8.92 -22.70
N GLY A 48 8.58 -7.67 -23.00
CA GLY A 48 8.14 -6.98 -24.22
C GLY A 48 6.77 -6.30 -24.10
N LEU A 49 6.20 -6.20 -22.91
CA LEU A 49 5.10 -5.27 -22.66
C LEU A 49 5.65 -3.84 -22.75
N LYS A 50 5.13 -3.08 -23.71
CA LYS A 50 5.63 -1.72 -23.93
C LYS A 50 5.23 -0.80 -22.78
N VAL A 51 6.16 -0.58 -21.89
CA VAL A 51 6.06 0.32 -20.75
C VAL A 51 6.90 1.56 -21.05
N SER A 52 6.44 2.73 -20.64
CA SER A 52 7.13 3.98 -20.95
C SER A 52 8.60 3.95 -20.53
N PRO A 53 9.55 4.35 -21.43
CA PRO A 53 10.96 4.37 -21.09
C PRO A 53 11.36 5.42 -20.05
N ARG A 54 10.47 6.36 -19.73
CA ARG A 54 10.74 7.45 -18.78
C ARG A 54 10.62 7.07 -17.33
N TRP A 55 9.82 6.05 -17.06
CA TRP A 55 9.64 5.53 -15.72
C TRP A 55 9.55 4.01 -15.83
N PRO A 56 10.33 3.25 -15.05
CA PRO A 56 10.19 1.81 -15.03
C PRO A 56 8.76 1.48 -14.60
N GLY A 57 7.92 1.08 -15.55
CA GLY A 57 6.54 0.79 -15.34
C GLY A 57 5.52 1.85 -15.78
N GLY A 58 5.95 2.99 -16.30
CA GLY A 58 5.03 3.91 -16.95
C GLY A 58 4.58 3.35 -18.31
N VAL A 59 3.32 3.55 -18.67
CA VAL A 59 2.77 3.17 -19.97
C VAL A 59 2.63 4.42 -20.83
N SER A 60 3.22 4.42 -22.04
CA SER A 60 2.98 5.51 -22.97
C SER A 60 1.57 5.38 -23.55
N ALA A 61 0.92 6.53 -23.80
CA ALA A 61 -0.42 6.53 -24.39
C ALA A 61 -0.47 5.83 -25.74
N GLU A 62 0.65 5.85 -26.50
CA GLU A 62 0.71 5.23 -27.84
C GLU A 62 0.74 3.69 -27.79
N ASP A 63 1.26 3.13 -26.70
CA ASP A 63 1.47 1.69 -26.54
C ASP A 63 0.42 1.03 -25.62
N PHE A 64 -0.55 1.80 -25.12
CA PHE A 64 -1.57 1.26 -24.21
C PHE A 64 -2.50 0.31 -24.92
N THR A 65 -2.54 -0.92 -24.42
CA THR A 65 -3.51 -1.96 -24.86
C THR A 65 -4.24 -2.50 -23.64
N PRO A 66 -5.44 -3.09 -23.79
CA PRO A 66 -6.15 -3.72 -22.68
C PRO A 66 -5.32 -4.80 -21.95
N ILE A 67 -4.44 -5.50 -22.66
CA ILE A 67 -3.53 -6.50 -22.09
C ILE A 67 -2.52 -5.82 -21.16
N VAL A 68 -1.93 -4.72 -21.61
CA VAL A 68 -1.00 -3.91 -20.78
C VAL A 68 -1.71 -3.35 -19.55
N GLY A 69 -2.94 -2.86 -19.71
CA GLY A 69 -3.77 -2.41 -18.59
C GLY A 69 -4.07 -3.52 -17.58
N ALA A 70 -4.44 -4.69 -18.05
CA ALA A 70 -4.70 -5.86 -17.19
C ALA A 70 -3.43 -6.33 -16.46
N ALA A 71 -2.29 -6.37 -17.14
CA ALA A 71 -1.01 -6.70 -16.53
C ALA A 71 -0.61 -5.69 -15.45
N PHE A 72 -0.85 -4.40 -15.70
CA PHE A 72 -0.61 -3.34 -14.72
C PHE A 72 -1.47 -3.51 -13.47
N VAL A 73 -2.75 -3.79 -13.62
CA VAL A 73 -3.67 -4.08 -12.50
C VAL A 73 -3.19 -5.31 -11.70
N ALA A 74 -2.79 -6.39 -12.39
CA ALA A 74 -2.26 -7.57 -11.73
C ALA A 74 -1.00 -7.27 -10.91
N CYS A 75 -0.06 -6.49 -11.47
CA CYS A 75 1.13 -6.03 -10.75
C CYS A 75 0.78 -5.19 -9.51
N GLN A 76 -0.19 -4.28 -9.63
CA GLN A 76 -0.68 -3.48 -8.50
C GLN A 76 -1.25 -4.35 -7.38
N ILE A 77 -2.08 -5.35 -7.72
CA ILE A 77 -2.66 -6.27 -6.74
C ILE A 77 -1.56 -7.01 -5.99
N VAL A 78 -0.63 -7.63 -6.70
CA VAL A 78 0.47 -8.41 -6.08
C VAL A 78 1.35 -7.54 -5.18
N ALA A 79 1.73 -6.36 -5.67
CA ALA A 79 2.55 -5.41 -4.91
C ALA A 79 1.83 -4.93 -3.64
N SER A 80 0.54 -4.60 -3.74
CA SER A 80 -0.28 -4.15 -2.62
C SER A 80 -0.54 -5.25 -1.59
N MET A 81 -0.71 -6.50 -2.04
CA MET A 81 -0.82 -7.66 -1.14
C MET A 81 0.45 -7.84 -0.30
N LEU A 82 1.63 -7.71 -0.90
CA LEU A 82 2.90 -7.80 -0.16
C LEU A 82 3.00 -6.69 0.90
N GLY A 83 2.75 -5.45 0.51
CA GLY A 83 2.83 -4.32 1.44
C GLY A 83 1.79 -4.37 2.55
N GLY A 84 0.54 -4.73 2.21
CA GLY A 84 -0.51 -4.95 3.20
C GLY A 84 -0.16 -6.06 4.18
N TYR A 85 0.30 -7.22 3.68
CA TYR A 85 0.75 -8.32 4.52
C TYR A 85 1.84 -7.91 5.51
N LEU A 86 2.85 -7.17 5.03
CA LEU A 86 3.93 -6.66 5.90
C LEU A 86 3.42 -5.67 6.92
N ALA A 87 2.54 -4.74 6.54
CA ALA A 87 1.95 -3.78 7.45
C ALA A 87 1.19 -4.47 8.60
N GLY A 88 0.37 -5.48 8.29
CA GLY A 88 -0.33 -6.27 9.30
C GLY A 88 0.60 -7.11 10.17
N ARG A 89 1.66 -7.69 9.58
CA ARG A 89 2.59 -8.56 10.31
C ARG A 89 3.56 -7.81 11.22
N LEU A 90 4.01 -6.61 10.83
CA LEU A 90 5.00 -5.81 11.54
C LEU A 90 4.38 -4.93 12.64
N ARG A 91 3.04 -4.77 12.65
CA ARG A 91 2.36 -4.00 13.68
C ARG A 91 2.57 -4.62 15.06
N THR A 92 2.79 -3.78 16.09
CA THR A 92 2.88 -4.22 17.49
C THR A 92 1.57 -4.82 17.98
N LYS A 93 1.65 -5.90 18.78
CA LYS A 93 0.48 -6.59 19.32
C LYS A 93 -0.01 -5.87 20.58
N TRP A 94 -1.32 -5.63 20.65
CA TRP A 94 -1.99 -5.09 21.83
C TRP A 94 -2.58 -6.26 22.64
N LEU A 95 -2.20 -6.36 23.91
CA LEU A 95 -2.52 -7.54 24.75
C LEU A 95 -3.94 -7.55 25.32
N HIS A 96 -4.66 -6.42 25.29
CA HIS A 96 -5.93 -6.22 26.00
C HIS A 96 -7.11 -5.86 25.09
N VAL A 97 -7.04 -6.14 23.80
CA VAL A 97 -8.08 -5.77 22.83
C VAL A 97 -8.82 -7.02 22.32
N HIS A 98 -10.14 -6.91 22.13
CA HIS A 98 -10.99 -7.99 21.60
C HIS A 98 -10.59 -8.37 20.17
N ASP A 99 -10.70 -9.65 19.81
CA ASP A 99 -10.27 -10.20 18.52
C ASP A 99 -10.87 -9.46 17.30
N HIS A 100 -12.12 -9.01 17.37
CA HIS A 100 -12.77 -8.25 16.29
C HIS A 100 -12.10 -6.90 16.04
N GLU A 101 -11.70 -6.20 17.10
CA GLU A 101 -11.00 -4.91 17.01
C GLU A 101 -9.60 -5.09 16.41
N VAL A 102 -8.92 -6.19 16.73
CA VAL A 102 -7.61 -6.51 16.16
C VAL A 102 -7.70 -6.67 14.63
N HIS A 103 -8.69 -7.41 14.14
CA HIS A 103 -8.90 -7.60 12.70
C HIS A 103 -9.21 -6.30 11.96
N PHE A 104 -10.05 -5.43 12.56
CA PHE A 104 -10.34 -4.13 11.98
C PHE A 104 -9.08 -3.27 11.87
N ARG A 105 -8.26 -3.24 12.92
CA ARG A 105 -7.01 -2.48 12.91
C ARG A 105 -5.99 -3.03 11.92
N ASP A 106 -5.91 -4.35 11.75
CA ASP A 106 -5.03 -4.96 10.76
C ASP A 106 -5.44 -4.58 9.33
N THR A 107 -6.74 -4.67 9.00
CA THR A 107 -7.25 -4.24 7.69
C THR A 107 -7.02 -2.75 7.44
N ALA A 108 -7.23 -1.91 8.46
CA ALA A 108 -6.98 -0.48 8.36
C ALA A 108 -5.49 -0.16 8.09
N HIS A 109 -4.55 -0.88 8.73
CA HIS A 109 -3.12 -0.72 8.46
C HIS A 109 -2.75 -1.10 7.02
N GLY A 110 -3.38 -2.15 6.47
CA GLY A 110 -3.20 -2.53 5.07
C GLY A 110 -3.70 -1.45 4.11
N LEU A 111 -4.88 -0.89 4.38
CA LEU A 111 -5.43 0.21 3.59
C LEU A 111 -4.55 1.47 3.66
N LEU A 112 -4.06 1.81 4.86
CA LEU A 112 -3.15 2.95 5.04
C LEU A 112 -1.81 2.73 4.34
N ALA A 113 -1.25 1.52 4.36
CA ALA A 113 -0.03 1.18 3.63
C ALA A 113 -0.24 1.31 2.11
N TRP A 114 -1.37 0.85 1.59
CA TRP A 114 -1.75 1.07 0.20
C TRP A 114 -1.86 2.56 -0.13
N ALA A 115 -2.60 3.34 0.67
CA ALA A 115 -2.76 4.78 0.45
C ALA A 115 -1.40 5.52 0.48
N ALA A 116 -0.54 5.21 1.45
CA ALA A 116 0.80 5.77 1.54
C ALA A 116 1.66 5.41 0.32
N SER A 117 1.54 4.18 -0.22
CA SER A 117 2.25 3.77 -1.44
C SER A 117 1.76 4.55 -2.66
N VAL A 118 0.44 4.77 -2.79
CA VAL A 118 -0.13 5.58 -3.88
C VAL A 118 0.37 7.02 -3.82
N VAL A 119 0.34 7.65 -2.63
CA VAL A 119 0.88 9.01 -2.44
C VAL A 119 2.36 9.05 -2.77
N GLY A 120 3.15 8.07 -2.31
CA GLY A 120 4.57 7.96 -2.63
C GLY A 120 4.84 7.86 -4.13
N LEU A 121 4.07 7.05 -4.84
CA LEU A 121 4.18 6.92 -6.31
C LEU A 121 3.80 8.22 -7.04
N LEU A 122 2.77 8.92 -6.59
CA LEU A 122 2.38 10.22 -7.16
C LEU A 122 3.49 11.27 -6.96
N LEU A 123 4.06 11.34 -5.76
CA LEU A 123 5.18 12.25 -5.48
C LEU A 123 6.40 11.92 -6.32
N LEU A 124 6.78 10.65 -6.43
CA LEU A 124 7.88 10.21 -7.29
C LEU A 124 7.59 10.52 -8.77
N GLY A 125 6.35 10.35 -9.22
CA GLY A 125 5.93 10.68 -10.58
C GLY A 125 6.06 12.18 -10.89
N VAL A 126 5.67 13.04 -9.95
CA VAL A 126 5.83 14.49 -10.09
C VAL A 126 7.30 14.88 -10.12
N LEU A 127 8.12 14.31 -9.22
CA LEU A 127 9.56 14.59 -9.17
C LEU A 127 10.33 14.11 -10.41
N ALA A 128 9.86 13.02 -11.02
CA ALA A 128 10.45 12.45 -12.23
C ALA A 128 9.86 13.01 -13.52
N ALA A 129 8.85 13.90 -13.45
CA ALA A 129 8.23 14.50 -14.62
C ALA A 129 9.26 15.35 -15.39
N PRO A 130 9.48 15.10 -16.70
CA PRO A 130 10.37 15.92 -17.49
C PRO A 130 9.73 17.27 -17.78
N ASP A 131 10.56 18.29 -17.94
CA ASP A 131 10.12 19.58 -18.49
C ASP A 131 9.57 19.34 -19.91
N THR A 132 8.26 19.39 -20.03
CA THR A 132 7.59 19.21 -21.32
C THR A 132 7.73 20.52 -22.12
N THR A 133 8.66 20.54 -23.05
CA THR A 133 8.65 21.55 -24.13
C THR A 133 7.49 21.20 -25.05
N THR A 134 6.44 21.97 -24.97
CA THR A 134 5.15 21.73 -25.65
C THR A 134 5.23 22.05 -27.12
N ALA A 135 5.38 21.03 -27.96
CA ALA A 135 4.85 21.11 -29.31
C ALA A 135 3.32 21.11 -29.22
N THR A 136 2.64 21.98 -29.92
CA THR A 136 1.17 22.04 -29.92
C THR A 136 0.64 20.79 -30.65
N PRO A 137 -0.07 19.88 -29.96
CA PRO A 137 -0.53 18.64 -30.58
C PRO A 137 -1.61 18.92 -31.64
N SER A 138 -1.64 18.12 -32.68
CA SER A 138 -2.68 18.19 -33.74
C SER A 138 -4.04 17.77 -33.16
N PRO A 139 -5.18 18.18 -33.78
CA PRO A 139 -6.51 17.76 -33.32
C PRO A 139 -6.71 16.23 -33.30
N ALA A 140 -6.08 15.50 -34.22
CA ALA A 140 -6.14 14.05 -34.26
C ALA A 140 -5.39 13.39 -33.10
N GLU A 141 -4.23 13.96 -32.73
CA GLU A 141 -3.45 13.52 -31.54
C GLU A 141 -4.19 13.81 -30.25
N MET A 142 -4.86 14.96 -30.13
CA MET A 142 -5.69 15.28 -28.97
C MET A 142 -6.85 14.28 -28.80
N LEU A 143 -7.55 13.94 -29.89
CA LEU A 143 -8.67 12.99 -29.83
C LEU A 143 -8.18 11.59 -29.44
N ARG A 144 -7.05 11.15 -29.99
CA ARG A 144 -6.44 9.86 -29.67
C ARG A 144 -5.97 9.83 -28.20
N ALA A 145 -5.31 10.87 -27.72
CA ALA A 145 -4.88 10.99 -26.34
C ALA A 145 -6.06 10.97 -25.35
N ALA A 146 -7.18 11.63 -25.69
CA ALA A 146 -8.39 11.61 -24.88
C ALA A 146 -9.01 10.20 -24.76
N HIS A 147 -9.07 9.45 -25.86
CA HIS A 147 -9.59 8.08 -25.87
C HIS A 147 -8.73 7.12 -25.04
N ILE A 148 -7.41 7.17 -25.22
CA ILE A 148 -6.46 6.36 -24.46
C ILE A 148 -6.46 6.77 -22.98
N GLY A 149 -6.55 8.07 -22.69
CA GLY A 149 -6.65 8.59 -21.33
C GLY A 149 -7.88 8.07 -20.58
N ALA A 150 -9.03 7.95 -21.26
CA ALA A 150 -10.24 7.37 -20.68
C ALA A 150 -10.07 5.87 -20.34
N GLN A 151 -9.45 5.09 -21.23
CA GLN A 151 -9.15 3.68 -20.96
C GLN A 151 -8.16 3.52 -19.81
N LEU A 152 -7.08 4.29 -19.81
CA LEU A 152 -6.08 4.28 -18.76
C LEU A 152 -6.69 4.62 -17.39
N SER A 153 -7.56 5.64 -17.34
CA SER A 153 -8.26 6.03 -16.11
C SER A 153 -9.14 4.91 -15.56
N LEU A 154 -9.82 4.15 -16.44
CA LEU A 154 -10.61 3.00 -16.05
C LEU A 154 -9.75 1.91 -15.39
N PHE A 155 -8.63 1.52 -16.02
CA PHE A 155 -7.72 0.51 -15.46
C PHE A 155 -7.06 0.99 -14.17
N LEU A 156 -6.69 2.27 -14.07
CA LEU A 156 -6.17 2.86 -12.84
C LEU A 156 -7.22 2.83 -11.71
N GLY A 157 -8.46 3.18 -12.01
CA GLY A 157 -9.55 3.17 -11.02
C GLY A 157 -9.86 1.76 -10.52
N VAL A 158 -10.04 0.81 -11.44
CA VAL A 158 -10.27 -0.61 -11.10
C VAL A 158 -9.07 -1.19 -10.35
N GLY A 159 -7.86 -0.90 -10.82
CA GLY A 159 -6.62 -1.32 -10.17
C GLY A 159 -6.49 -0.75 -8.76
N ALA A 160 -6.81 0.52 -8.56
CA ALA A 160 -6.78 1.16 -7.26
C ALA A 160 -7.76 0.51 -6.26
N LEU A 161 -9.01 0.28 -6.66
CA LEU A 161 -10.02 -0.35 -5.81
C LEU A 161 -9.65 -1.79 -5.45
N THR A 162 -9.26 -2.59 -6.45
CA THR A 162 -8.91 -4.00 -6.23
C THR A 162 -7.63 -4.15 -5.42
N SER A 163 -6.64 -3.29 -5.62
CA SER A 163 -5.39 -3.30 -4.86
C SER A 163 -5.58 -2.81 -3.41
N ALA A 164 -6.44 -1.81 -3.17
CA ALA A 164 -6.81 -1.38 -1.81
C ALA A 164 -7.47 -2.52 -1.01
N PHE A 165 -8.44 -3.19 -1.63
CA PHE A 165 -9.10 -4.35 -1.03
C PHE A 165 -8.09 -5.48 -0.74
N SER A 166 -7.24 -5.81 -1.72
CA SER A 166 -6.23 -6.86 -1.60
C SER A 166 -5.21 -6.57 -0.49
N ALA A 167 -4.77 -5.32 -0.35
CA ALA A 167 -3.87 -4.88 0.72
C ALA A 167 -4.53 -5.05 2.10
N SER A 168 -5.81 -4.68 2.24
CA SER A 168 -6.57 -4.81 3.48
C SER A 168 -6.72 -6.27 3.91
N VAL A 169 -7.08 -7.16 2.98
CA VAL A 169 -7.20 -8.61 3.23
C VAL A 169 -5.85 -9.22 3.58
N ALA A 170 -4.81 -8.87 2.83
CA ALA A 170 -3.45 -9.38 3.08
C ALA A 170 -2.92 -8.93 4.45
N ALA A 171 -3.26 -7.73 4.90
CA ALA A 171 -2.89 -7.23 6.23
C ALA A 171 -3.58 -8.02 7.36
N ALA A 172 -4.85 -8.36 7.21
CA ALA A 172 -5.55 -9.23 8.16
C ALA A 172 -4.87 -10.60 8.25
N ILE A 173 -4.49 -11.19 7.13
CA ILE A 173 -3.75 -12.46 7.08
C ILE A 173 -2.37 -12.31 7.76
N GLY A 174 -1.65 -11.22 7.51
CA GLY A 174 -0.37 -10.91 8.16
C GLY A 174 -0.49 -10.82 9.68
N GLY A 175 -1.53 -10.15 10.17
CA GLY A 175 -1.86 -10.05 11.59
C GLY A 175 -2.18 -11.39 12.24
N MET A 176 -3.02 -12.22 11.62
CA MET A 176 -3.34 -13.57 12.09
C MET A 176 -2.08 -14.43 12.22
N ARG A 177 -1.21 -14.43 11.20
CA ARG A 177 0.06 -15.18 11.23
C ARG A 177 1.01 -14.73 12.34
N ARG A 178 1.02 -13.44 12.66
CA ARG A 178 1.77 -12.90 13.81
C ARG A 178 1.22 -13.47 15.12
N ASP A 179 -0.09 -13.47 15.29
CA ASP A 179 -0.74 -13.88 16.54
C ASP A 179 -0.62 -15.38 16.81
N ASP A 180 -0.70 -16.22 15.78
CA ASP A 180 -0.49 -17.68 15.88
C ASP A 180 0.93 -18.01 16.36
N MET A 181 1.94 -17.32 15.88
CA MET A 181 3.33 -17.51 16.32
C MET A 181 3.51 -17.22 17.81
N HIS A 182 2.82 -16.21 18.33
CA HIS A 182 2.86 -15.88 19.75
C HIS A 182 2.16 -16.92 20.63
N ARG A 183 1.06 -17.53 20.16
CA ARG A 183 0.36 -18.62 20.87
C ARG A 183 1.26 -19.85 21.00
N LEU A 184 1.93 -20.27 19.94
CA LEU A 184 2.85 -21.42 19.93
C LEU A 184 4.00 -21.25 20.94
N HIS A 185 4.59 -20.04 21.02
CA HIS A 185 5.68 -19.78 21.97
C HIS A 185 5.24 -19.83 23.45
N ARG A 186 3.96 -19.55 23.75
CA ARG A 186 3.42 -19.67 25.12
C ARG A 186 3.17 -21.11 25.55
N THR A 187 2.80 -21.99 24.60
CA THR A 187 2.51 -23.40 24.90
C THR A 187 3.76 -24.25 25.06
N MET A 188 4.93 -23.76 24.62
CA MET A 188 6.21 -24.44 24.71
C MET A 188 7.05 -24.05 25.95
N ARG A 189 6.55 -23.11 26.77
CA ARG A 189 7.17 -22.71 28.07
C ARG A 189 6.36 -23.22 29.23
#